data_5e02fd5bc0e7658ae654d363b9835eba
#
_entry.id   5e02fd5bc0e7658ae654d363b9835eba
#
_cell.length_a   1.000
_cell.length_b   1.000
_cell.length_c   1.000
_cell.angle_alpha   90.00
_cell.angle_beta   90.00
_cell.angle_gamma   90.00
#
_symmetry.space_group_name_H-M   'P 1'
#
loop_
_entity.id
_entity.type
_entity.pdbx_description
1 polymer ?
#
loop_
_entity_poly.entity_id
_entity_poly.type
_entity_poly.pdbx_seq_one_letter_code
_entity_poly.pdbx_strand_id
1 'polypeptide(L)'
;RAVDGYSDLSILSLNKKGIYATAKPILNSNLLCYTGITGIYSPFTGEANINISSPDIYIPFTTLHEMAHQRGYASEDEANFLAYIACINNKDYDFKYSGYILALKYVSSSLANVDIETLKSLNKNISEDVKRDLRNSSSFWSKYEGKVNEVSENMNNTYLKVNGVKEGTISYSKVVNLLLTYYILYEK
;
A
#
# COMPACT_ATOMS: atom_id res chain seq x y z
N ARG A 1 4.05 -14.44 -9.80
CA ARG A 1 4.60 -13.96 -8.51
C ARG A 1 3.53 -13.26 -7.66
N ALA A 2 2.82 -12.23 -8.18
CA ALA A 2 1.78 -11.51 -7.41
C ALA A 2 0.55 -12.39 -7.10
N VAL A 3 0.12 -13.24 -8.03
CA VAL A 3 -1.05 -14.12 -7.88
C VAL A 3 -0.86 -15.11 -6.74
N ASP A 4 0.38 -15.56 -6.51
CA ASP A 4 0.71 -16.55 -5.48
C ASP A 4 0.41 -16.03 -4.06
N GLY A 5 0.55 -14.72 -3.82
CA GLY A 5 0.23 -14.11 -2.53
C GLY A 5 -1.26 -14.20 -2.15
N TYR A 6 -2.15 -14.28 -3.15
CA TYR A 6 -3.59 -14.45 -2.90
C TYR A 6 -4.03 -15.90 -2.79
N SER A 7 -3.24 -16.87 -3.26
CA SER A 7 -3.61 -18.30 -3.23
C SER A 7 -3.74 -18.83 -1.80
N ASP A 8 -2.92 -18.33 -0.88
CA ASP A 8 -2.85 -18.80 0.49
C ASP A 8 -3.77 -18.03 1.47
N LEU A 9 -4.53 -17.03 0.99
CA LEU A 9 -5.51 -16.29 1.79
C LEU A 9 -6.80 -17.08 2.08
N SER A 10 -6.89 -18.33 1.64
CA SER A 10 -8.00 -19.23 1.97
C SER A 10 -8.18 -19.42 3.48
N ILE A 11 -7.11 -19.35 4.27
CA ILE A 11 -7.11 -19.47 5.74
C ILE A 11 -7.98 -18.38 6.38
N LEU A 12 -8.03 -17.18 5.81
CA LEU A 12 -8.82 -16.06 6.33
C LEU A 12 -10.17 -15.88 5.63
N SER A 13 -10.56 -16.81 4.71
CA SER A 13 -11.74 -16.67 3.85
C SER A 13 -11.78 -15.35 3.04
N LEU A 14 -10.63 -14.70 2.88
CA LEU A 14 -10.50 -13.41 2.21
C LEU A 14 -10.29 -13.52 0.70
N ASN A 15 -9.97 -14.73 0.20
CA ASN A 15 -9.79 -14.94 -1.23
C ASN A 15 -11.15 -15.18 -1.90
N LYS A 16 -11.70 -14.14 -2.51
CA LYS A 16 -12.92 -14.27 -3.34
C LYS A 16 -12.59 -15.11 -4.56
N LYS A 17 -13.33 -16.20 -4.76
CA LYS A 17 -13.19 -17.07 -5.93
C LYS A 17 -13.51 -16.28 -7.20
N GLY A 18 -12.66 -16.39 -8.20
CA GLY A 18 -12.83 -15.73 -9.50
C GLY A 18 -11.64 -15.94 -10.41
N ILE A 19 -11.82 -15.57 -11.67
CA ILE A 19 -10.73 -15.49 -12.65
C ILE A 19 -10.31 -14.01 -12.69
N TYR A 20 -9.09 -13.73 -12.27
CA TYR A 20 -8.57 -12.38 -12.21
C TYR A 20 -7.39 -12.22 -13.19
N ALA A 21 -7.41 -11.13 -13.94
CA ALA A 21 -6.28 -10.78 -14.80
C ALA A 21 -5.04 -10.43 -13.98
N THR A 22 -3.87 -10.65 -14.54
CA THR A 22 -2.61 -10.18 -13.96
C THR A 22 -2.54 -8.65 -14.02
N ALA A 23 -1.93 -8.05 -13.02
CA ALA A 23 -1.67 -6.61 -13.03
C ALA A 23 -0.78 -6.22 -14.22
N LYS A 24 -1.03 -5.05 -14.80
CA LYS A 24 -0.36 -4.53 -16.00
C LYS A 24 0.49 -3.31 -15.69
N PRO A 25 1.66 -3.17 -16.30
CA PRO A 25 2.42 -1.93 -16.22
C PRO A 25 1.72 -0.83 -17.02
N ILE A 26 1.71 0.39 -16.48
CA ILE A 26 1.22 1.57 -17.19
C ILE A 26 2.32 2.08 -18.09
N LEU A 27 2.02 2.25 -19.38
CA LEU A 27 2.92 2.92 -20.31
C LEU A 27 3.06 4.39 -19.91
N ASN A 28 4.26 4.97 -20.02
CA ASN A 28 4.56 6.34 -19.57
C ASN A 28 4.29 6.58 -18.07
N SER A 29 4.54 5.58 -17.23
CA SER A 29 4.34 5.61 -15.79
C SER A 29 4.97 6.81 -15.07
N ASN A 30 6.07 7.35 -15.62
CA ASN A 30 6.75 8.53 -15.08
C ASN A 30 5.86 9.78 -15.02
N LEU A 31 4.87 9.92 -15.91
CA LEU A 31 3.91 11.02 -15.85
C LEU A 31 2.99 10.91 -14.62
N LEU A 32 2.69 9.69 -14.18
CA LEU A 32 1.88 9.47 -12.98
C LEU A 32 2.64 9.83 -11.69
N CYS A 33 3.96 9.87 -11.73
CA CYS A 33 4.73 10.30 -10.56
C CYS A 33 4.42 11.74 -10.15
N TYR A 34 4.06 12.62 -11.13
CA TYR A 34 3.63 14.00 -10.84
C TYR A 34 2.27 14.08 -10.12
N THR A 35 1.48 13.04 -10.16
CA THR A 35 0.18 12.95 -9.47
C THR A 35 0.26 12.16 -8.16
N GLY A 36 1.42 11.60 -7.83
CA GLY A 36 1.60 10.72 -6.67
C GLY A 36 0.96 9.34 -6.82
N ILE A 37 0.38 9.02 -7.98
CA ILE A 37 -0.35 7.77 -8.20
C ILE A 37 0.63 6.62 -8.44
N THR A 38 0.55 5.60 -7.59
CA THR A 38 1.38 4.40 -7.66
C THR A 38 0.71 3.23 -8.38
N GLY A 39 -0.62 3.18 -8.37
CA GLY A 39 -1.43 2.19 -9.07
C GLY A 39 -2.84 2.69 -9.31
N ILE A 40 -3.56 2.03 -10.20
CA ILE A 40 -4.96 2.34 -10.53
C ILE A 40 -5.70 1.06 -10.85
N TYR A 41 -6.74 0.76 -10.10
CA TYR A 41 -7.75 -0.22 -10.52
C TYR A 41 -8.80 0.47 -11.38
N SER A 42 -9.06 -0.07 -12.56
CA SER A 42 -10.12 0.40 -13.46
C SER A 42 -11.37 -0.48 -13.32
N PRO A 43 -12.46 0.02 -12.71
CA PRO A 43 -13.69 -0.77 -12.56
C PRO A 43 -14.39 -1.05 -13.89
N PHE A 44 -14.14 -0.23 -14.92
CA PHE A 44 -14.73 -0.40 -16.25
C PHE A 44 -14.11 -1.55 -17.03
N THR A 45 -12.83 -1.80 -16.85
CA THR A 45 -12.07 -2.86 -17.55
C THR A 45 -11.73 -4.04 -16.64
N GLY A 46 -11.91 -3.89 -15.32
CA GLY A 46 -11.53 -4.88 -14.33
C GLY A 46 -10.01 -5.06 -14.19
N GLU A 47 -9.22 -4.06 -14.60
CA GLU A 47 -7.77 -4.15 -14.67
C GLU A 47 -7.08 -3.44 -13.51
N ALA A 48 -6.12 -4.14 -12.91
CA ALA A 48 -5.13 -3.56 -11.98
C ALA A 48 -3.93 -3.05 -12.80
N ASN A 49 -3.63 -1.77 -12.70
CA ASN A 49 -2.58 -1.11 -13.48
C ASN A 49 -1.57 -0.45 -12.53
N ILE A 50 -0.27 -0.65 -12.80
CA ILE A 50 0.81 -0.30 -11.87
C ILE A 50 1.74 0.73 -12.49
N ASN A 51 2.05 1.78 -11.74
CA ASN A 51 3.10 2.74 -12.06
C ASN A 51 4.47 2.09 -11.77
N ILE A 52 5.11 1.59 -12.82
CA ILE A 52 6.41 0.92 -12.72
C ILE A 52 7.59 1.92 -12.63
N SER A 53 7.34 3.22 -12.67
CA SER A 53 8.35 4.24 -12.41
C SER A 53 8.41 4.66 -10.94
N SER A 54 7.50 4.17 -10.09
CA SER A 54 7.56 4.38 -8.64
C SER A 54 8.73 3.60 -8.02
N PRO A 55 9.20 3.94 -6.81
CA PRO A 55 10.29 3.22 -6.16
C PRO A 55 10.01 1.72 -6.04
N ASP A 56 10.97 0.89 -6.42
CA ASP A 56 10.86 -0.57 -6.51
C ASP A 56 10.34 -1.21 -5.23
N ILE A 57 10.69 -0.65 -4.07
CA ILE A 57 10.25 -1.15 -2.76
C ILE A 57 8.73 -1.13 -2.55
N TYR A 58 8.00 -0.35 -3.34
CA TYR A 58 6.53 -0.24 -3.24
C TYR A 58 5.79 -1.01 -4.32
N ILE A 59 6.43 -1.33 -5.45
CA ILE A 59 5.78 -1.96 -6.60
C ILE A 59 5.08 -3.28 -6.23
N PRO A 60 5.70 -4.21 -5.47
CA PRO A 60 5.04 -5.46 -5.09
C PRO A 60 3.77 -5.25 -4.26
N PHE A 61 3.84 -4.37 -3.25
CA PHE A 61 2.68 -4.06 -2.41
C PHE A 61 1.57 -3.37 -3.23
N THR A 62 1.91 -2.33 -4.01
CA THR A 62 0.94 -1.64 -4.86
C THR A 62 0.26 -2.61 -5.83
N THR A 63 1.02 -3.55 -6.40
CA THR A 63 0.47 -4.58 -7.28
C THR A 63 -0.63 -5.38 -6.57
N LEU A 64 -0.37 -5.84 -5.35
CA LEU A 64 -1.34 -6.60 -4.58
C LEU A 64 -2.51 -5.73 -4.10
N HIS A 65 -2.28 -4.45 -3.82
CA HIS A 65 -3.31 -3.49 -3.46
C HIS A 65 -4.33 -3.30 -4.61
N GLU A 66 -3.85 -3.01 -5.82
CA GLU A 66 -4.75 -2.88 -6.98
C GLU A 66 -5.46 -4.21 -7.32
N MET A 67 -4.78 -5.32 -7.09
CA MET A 67 -5.40 -6.65 -7.23
C MET A 67 -6.44 -6.93 -6.12
N ALA A 68 -6.38 -6.29 -4.95
CA ALA A 68 -7.44 -6.36 -3.94
C ALA A 68 -8.71 -5.65 -4.43
N HIS A 69 -8.56 -4.44 -5.00
CA HIS A 69 -9.68 -3.73 -5.64
C HIS A 69 -10.31 -4.55 -6.76
N GLN A 70 -9.49 -5.20 -7.59
CA GLN A 70 -9.96 -6.12 -8.64
C GLN A 70 -10.81 -7.28 -8.08
N ARG A 71 -10.54 -7.70 -6.84
CA ARG A 71 -11.31 -8.72 -6.11
C ARG A 71 -12.56 -8.18 -5.42
N GLY A 72 -12.87 -6.90 -5.60
CA GLY A 72 -14.06 -6.25 -5.10
C GLY A 72 -13.94 -5.73 -3.66
N TYR A 73 -12.72 -5.49 -3.18
CA TYR A 73 -12.48 -4.77 -1.95
C TYR A 73 -12.37 -3.28 -2.28
N ALA A 74 -13.45 -2.54 -2.05
CA ALA A 74 -13.54 -1.13 -2.43
C ALA A 74 -12.91 -0.19 -1.39
N SER A 75 -12.83 -0.62 -0.13
CA SER A 75 -12.22 0.17 0.95
C SER A 75 -10.71 0.16 0.84
N GLU A 76 -10.08 1.34 0.86
CA GLU A 76 -8.62 1.49 0.87
C GLU A 76 -7.96 0.76 2.05
N ASP A 77 -8.61 0.82 3.23
CA ASP A 77 -8.10 0.16 4.43
C ASP A 77 -8.09 -1.36 4.29
N GLU A 78 -9.16 -1.93 3.71
CA GLU A 78 -9.26 -3.36 3.44
C GLU A 78 -8.26 -3.77 2.35
N ALA A 79 -8.15 -2.97 1.28
CA ALA A 79 -7.21 -3.24 0.18
C ALA A 79 -5.75 -3.20 0.69
N ASN A 80 -5.39 -2.21 1.51
CA ASN A 80 -4.08 -2.10 2.14
C ASN A 80 -3.79 -3.28 3.07
N PHE A 81 -4.75 -3.67 3.91
CA PHE A 81 -4.60 -4.82 4.80
C PHE A 81 -4.42 -6.12 4.01
N LEU A 82 -5.25 -6.35 3.00
CA LEU A 82 -5.16 -7.53 2.15
C LEU A 82 -3.84 -7.60 1.37
N ALA A 83 -3.37 -6.45 0.85
CA ALA A 83 -2.08 -6.36 0.19
C ALA A 83 -0.94 -6.74 1.15
N TYR A 84 -0.98 -6.27 2.41
CA TYR A 84 -0.01 -6.67 3.42
C TYR A 84 -0.03 -8.18 3.66
N ILE A 85 -1.19 -8.76 3.92
CA ILE A 85 -1.31 -10.20 4.16
C ILE A 85 -0.84 -11.01 2.94
N ALA A 86 -1.21 -10.60 1.73
CA ALA A 86 -0.76 -11.26 0.50
C ALA A 86 0.75 -11.11 0.27
N CYS A 87 1.34 -9.99 0.71
CA CYS A 87 2.79 -9.77 0.67
C CYS A 87 3.54 -10.72 1.60
N ILE A 88 3.16 -10.78 2.88
CA ILE A 88 3.90 -11.58 3.88
C ILE A 88 3.76 -13.09 3.64
N ASN A 89 2.65 -13.53 3.04
CA ASN A 89 2.43 -14.92 2.66
C ASN A 89 3.02 -15.28 1.29
N ASN A 90 3.53 -14.31 0.52
CA ASN A 90 4.18 -14.60 -0.75
C ASN A 90 5.50 -15.36 -0.55
N LYS A 91 5.82 -16.27 -1.46
CA LYS A 91 7.11 -17.00 -1.45
C LYS A 91 8.29 -16.14 -1.80
N ASP A 92 8.04 -15.01 -2.49
CA ASP A 92 9.04 -14.09 -2.99
C ASP A 92 9.37 -13.03 -1.92
N TYR A 93 10.65 -12.91 -1.63
CA TYR A 93 11.15 -11.97 -0.61
C TYR A 93 10.92 -10.50 -0.96
N ASP A 94 10.87 -10.13 -2.25
CA ASP A 94 10.58 -8.75 -2.66
C ASP A 94 9.17 -8.33 -2.22
N PHE A 95 8.21 -9.26 -2.31
CA PHE A 95 6.85 -9.02 -1.81
C PHE A 95 6.83 -8.90 -0.29
N LYS A 96 7.48 -9.81 0.43
CA LYS A 96 7.56 -9.74 1.90
C LYS A 96 8.17 -8.43 2.36
N TYR A 97 9.30 -8.04 1.76
CA TYR A 97 9.97 -6.79 2.08
C TYR A 97 9.05 -5.58 1.84
N SER A 98 8.42 -5.52 0.68
CA SER A 98 7.48 -4.46 0.33
C SER A 98 6.32 -4.36 1.33
N GLY A 99 5.74 -5.49 1.72
CA GLY A 99 4.68 -5.54 2.73
C GLY A 99 5.11 -4.99 4.08
N TYR A 100 6.27 -5.41 4.57
CA TYR A 100 6.81 -4.91 5.85
C TYR A 100 7.18 -3.43 5.80
N ILE A 101 7.71 -2.93 4.68
CA ILE A 101 8.00 -1.49 4.49
C ILE A 101 6.71 -0.65 4.59
N LEU A 102 5.63 -1.09 3.96
CA LEU A 102 4.36 -0.37 4.04
C LEU A 102 3.73 -0.47 5.43
N ALA A 103 3.76 -1.63 6.08
CA ALA A 103 3.31 -1.78 7.46
C ALA A 103 4.10 -0.87 8.40
N LEU A 104 5.43 -0.83 8.27
CA LEU A 104 6.30 0.08 9.03
C LEU A 104 5.88 1.55 8.83
N LYS A 105 5.58 1.95 7.60
CA LYS A 105 5.13 3.32 7.28
C LYS A 105 3.81 3.65 7.97
N TYR A 106 2.80 2.76 7.88
CA TYR A 106 1.49 2.97 8.51
C TYR A 106 1.59 3.04 10.03
N VAL A 107 2.29 2.07 10.64
CA VAL A 107 2.46 2.02 12.10
C VAL A 107 3.26 3.23 12.60
N SER A 108 4.36 3.60 11.91
CA SER A 108 5.16 4.76 12.28
C SER A 108 4.37 6.06 12.19
N SER A 109 3.56 6.24 11.13
CA SER A 109 2.70 7.42 10.98
C SER A 109 1.65 7.51 12.09
N SER A 110 1.04 6.39 12.45
CA SER A 110 0.06 6.34 13.55
C SER A 110 0.73 6.60 14.90
N LEU A 111 1.88 5.97 15.16
CA LEU A 111 2.62 6.13 16.42
C LEU A 111 3.17 7.55 16.60
N ALA A 112 3.56 8.23 15.51
CA ALA A 112 4.03 9.61 15.57
C ALA A 112 3.00 10.58 16.18
N ASN A 113 1.71 10.28 15.99
CA ASN A 113 0.61 11.10 16.54
C ASN A 113 0.26 10.76 18.00
N VAL A 114 0.71 9.62 18.51
CA VAL A 114 0.34 9.11 19.84
C VAL A 114 1.53 9.16 20.80
N ASP A 115 2.70 8.68 20.34
CA ASP A 115 3.92 8.58 21.17
C ASP A 115 5.18 8.72 20.30
N ILE A 116 5.59 9.98 20.10
CA ILE A 116 6.76 10.31 19.29
C ILE A 116 8.08 9.81 19.93
N GLU A 117 8.15 9.69 21.26
CA GLU A 117 9.37 9.26 21.92
C GLU A 117 9.59 7.75 21.75
N THR A 118 8.52 6.96 21.84
CA THR A 118 8.58 5.54 21.48
C THR A 118 8.97 5.35 20.02
N LEU A 119 8.40 6.13 19.09
CA LEU A 119 8.78 6.07 17.66
C LEU A 119 10.27 6.37 17.46
N LYS A 120 10.80 7.42 18.09
CA LYS A 120 12.22 7.75 18.00
C LYS A 120 13.13 6.62 18.53
N SER A 121 12.70 5.97 19.60
CA SER A 121 13.41 4.81 20.16
C SER A 121 13.42 3.62 19.19
N LEU A 122 12.27 3.28 18.62
CA LEU A 122 12.14 2.19 17.65
C LEU A 122 12.93 2.46 16.36
N ASN A 123 12.95 3.70 15.88
CA ASN A 123 13.70 4.09 14.69
C ASN A 123 15.22 3.87 14.82
N LYS A 124 15.77 3.83 16.03
CA LYS A 124 17.18 3.48 16.25
C LYS A 124 17.49 2.03 15.87
N ASN A 125 16.50 1.15 15.99
CA ASN A 125 16.64 -0.29 15.72
C ASN A 125 16.43 -0.64 14.24
N ILE A 126 15.96 0.29 13.42
CA ILE A 126 15.82 0.08 11.96
C ILE A 126 17.21 -0.01 11.34
N SER A 127 17.45 -1.04 10.53
CA SER A 127 18.74 -1.23 9.85
C SER A 127 19.07 -0.07 8.91
N GLU A 128 20.34 0.17 8.68
CA GLU A 128 20.79 1.24 7.77
C GLU A 128 20.36 0.98 6.32
N ASP A 129 20.22 -0.27 5.91
CA ASP A 129 19.72 -0.61 4.57
C ASP A 129 18.28 -0.18 4.39
N VAL A 130 17.41 -0.49 5.34
CA VAL A 130 16.01 -0.03 5.32
C VAL A 130 15.94 1.51 5.36
N LYS A 131 16.72 2.15 6.21
CA LYS A 131 16.79 3.62 6.26
C LYS A 131 17.25 4.23 4.94
N ARG A 132 18.22 3.59 4.26
CA ARG A 132 18.70 4.01 2.93
C ARG A 132 17.57 3.91 1.90
N ASP A 133 16.84 2.80 1.87
CA ASP A 133 15.75 2.59 0.91
C ASP A 133 14.60 3.58 1.14
N LEU A 134 14.26 3.86 2.39
CA LEU A 134 13.27 4.89 2.74
C LEU A 134 13.73 6.30 2.32
N ARG A 135 15.01 6.65 2.54
CA ARG A 135 15.58 7.93 2.09
C ARG A 135 15.58 8.04 0.56
N ASN A 136 15.95 6.98 -0.15
CA ASN A 136 15.92 6.95 -1.62
C ASN A 136 14.51 7.16 -2.14
N SER A 137 13.51 6.52 -1.53
CA SER A 137 12.11 6.72 -1.86
C SER A 137 11.65 8.16 -1.61
N SER A 138 11.97 8.73 -0.45
CA SER A 138 11.66 10.14 -0.15
C SER A 138 12.31 11.08 -1.16
N SER A 139 13.59 10.88 -1.48
CA SER A 139 14.31 11.65 -2.48
C SER A 139 13.77 11.47 -3.90
N PHE A 140 13.17 10.32 -4.21
CA PHE A 140 12.48 10.10 -5.48
C PHE A 140 11.23 10.98 -5.56
N TRP A 141 10.35 10.89 -4.54
CA TRP A 141 9.08 11.61 -4.57
C TRP A 141 9.25 13.12 -4.49
N SER A 142 10.25 13.63 -3.76
CA SER A 142 10.54 15.06 -3.68
C SER A 142 10.82 15.72 -5.05
N LYS A 143 11.22 14.95 -6.05
CA LYS A 143 11.42 15.46 -7.43
C LYS A 143 10.09 15.77 -8.13
N TYR A 144 8.99 15.20 -7.65
CA TYR A 144 7.66 15.32 -8.25
C TYR A 144 6.70 16.18 -7.42
N GLU A 145 7.17 16.70 -6.28
CA GLU A 145 6.41 17.66 -5.48
C GLU A 145 6.12 18.93 -6.28
N GLY A 146 4.89 19.45 -6.18
CA GLY A 146 4.50 20.68 -6.85
C GLY A 146 3.00 20.80 -7.06
N LYS A 147 2.56 21.84 -7.76
CA LYS A 147 1.14 22.16 -7.96
C LYS A 147 0.30 21.02 -8.55
N VAL A 148 0.88 20.19 -9.42
CA VAL A 148 0.16 19.06 -10.02
C VAL A 148 -0.15 18.00 -8.95
N ASN A 149 0.81 17.71 -8.08
CA ASN A 149 0.60 16.78 -6.96
C ASN A 149 -0.45 17.31 -5.99
N GLU A 150 -0.37 18.59 -5.59
CA GLU A 150 -1.36 19.23 -4.72
C GLU A 150 -2.79 19.16 -5.28
N VAL A 151 -2.95 19.43 -6.58
CA VAL A 151 -4.26 19.33 -7.24
C VAL A 151 -4.75 17.88 -7.27
N SER A 152 -3.88 16.92 -7.59
CA SER A 152 -4.20 15.49 -7.61
C SER A 152 -4.62 14.99 -6.23
N GLU A 153 -3.88 15.34 -5.18
CA GLU A 153 -4.23 14.99 -3.80
C GLU A 153 -5.58 15.57 -3.38
N ASN A 154 -5.86 16.83 -3.74
CA ASN A 154 -7.14 17.46 -3.46
C ASN A 154 -8.30 16.80 -4.21
N MET A 155 -8.11 16.41 -5.47
CA MET A 155 -9.11 15.67 -6.25
C MET A 155 -9.35 14.28 -5.65
N ASN A 156 -8.30 13.56 -5.30
CA ASN A 156 -8.40 12.24 -4.67
C ASN A 156 -9.10 12.31 -3.31
N ASN A 157 -8.74 13.27 -2.47
CA ASN A 157 -9.40 13.50 -1.19
C ASN A 157 -10.89 13.84 -1.35
N THR A 158 -11.24 14.62 -2.38
CA THR A 158 -12.64 14.94 -2.70
C THR A 158 -13.39 13.69 -3.17
N TYR A 159 -12.79 12.90 -4.05
CA TYR A 159 -13.35 11.64 -4.51
C TYR A 159 -13.60 10.66 -3.35
N LEU A 160 -12.63 10.48 -2.47
CA LEU A 160 -12.77 9.63 -1.28
C LEU A 160 -13.89 10.10 -0.35
N LYS A 161 -14.00 11.42 -0.11
CA LYS A 161 -15.08 12.00 0.71
C LYS A 161 -16.46 11.78 0.11
N VAL A 162 -16.61 11.98 -1.20
CA VAL A 162 -17.87 11.76 -1.92
C VAL A 162 -18.29 10.28 -1.87
N ASN A 163 -17.33 9.37 -1.87
CA ASN A 163 -17.58 7.93 -1.75
C ASN A 163 -17.66 7.43 -0.30
N GLY A 164 -17.85 8.32 0.67
CA GLY A 164 -18.17 7.98 2.06
C GLY A 164 -16.94 7.73 2.95
N VAL A 165 -15.75 7.97 2.46
CA VAL A 165 -14.51 7.96 3.29
C VAL A 165 -14.44 9.30 4.00
N LYS A 166 -14.96 9.36 5.22
CA LYS A 166 -15.16 10.61 5.97
C LYS A 166 -13.87 11.36 6.33
N GLU A 167 -12.70 10.73 6.30
CA GLU A 167 -11.46 11.35 6.79
C GLU A 167 -10.19 10.74 6.14
N GLY A 168 -9.44 11.55 5.37
CA GLY A 168 -8.22 11.10 4.69
C GLY A 168 -7.07 10.68 5.63
N THR A 169 -6.96 11.27 6.84
CA THR A 169 -5.92 10.97 7.84
C THR A 169 -6.32 9.88 8.83
N ILE A 170 -7.61 9.57 8.99
CA ILE A 170 -8.12 8.49 9.85
C ILE A 170 -7.96 7.11 9.17
N SER A 171 -7.75 7.07 7.86
CA SER A 171 -7.49 5.84 7.12
C SER A 171 -6.28 5.07 7.70
N TYR A 172 -5.16 5.74 8.00
CA TYR A 172 -4.00 5.07 8.61
C TYR A 172 -4.33 4.34 9.93
N SER A 173 -5.24 4.87 10.75
CA SER A 173 -5.62 4.23 12.00
C SER A 173 -6.40 2.93 11.81
N LYS A 174 -7.23 2.85 10.77
CA LYS A 174 -8.02 1.63 10.47
C LYS A 174 -7.12 0.50 9.98
N VAL A 175 -6.22 0.78 9.03
CA VAL A 175 -5.22 -0.21 8.59
C VAL A 175 -4.39 -0.71 9.76
N VAL A 176 -3.90 0.20 10.63
CA VAL A 176 -3.12 -0.17 11.81
C VAL A 176 -3.95 -1.04 12.76
N ASN A 177 -5.22 -0.75 12.97
CA ASN A 177 -6.09 -1.58 13.80
C ASN A 177 -6.26 -3.00 13.21
N LEU A 178 -6.40 -3.12 11.88
CA LEU A 178 -6.46 -4.43 11.22
C LEU A 178 -5.14 -5.19 11.36
N LEU A 179 -4.00 -4.52 11.19
CA LEU A 179 -2.68 -5.10 11.39
C LEU A 179 -2.46 -5.59 12.83
N LEU A 180 -2.83 -4.78 13.81
CA LEU A 180 -2.73 -5.14 15.23
C LEU A 180 -3.63 -6.32 15.59
N THR A 181 -4.87 -6.32 15.09
CA THR A 181 -5.82 -7.42 15.29
C THR A 181 -5.26 -8.71 14.70
N TYR A 182 -4.74 -8.66 13.49
CA TYR A 182 -4.12 -9.82 12.85
C TYR A 182 -2.93 -10.35 13.67
N TYR A 183 -2.02 -9.46 14.07
CA TYR A 183 -0.87 -9.84 14.89
C TYR A 183 -1.26 -10.52 16.19
N ILE A 184 -2.27 -9.98 16.91
CA ILE A 184 -2.75 -10.55 18.17
C ILE A 184 -3.36 -11.94 17.98
N LEU A 185 -4.07 -12.16 16.87
CA LEU A 185 -4.82 -13.41 16.64
C LEU A 185 -3.97 -14.52 16.03
N TYR A 186 -2.95 -14.19 15.23
CA TYR A 186 -2.27 -15.17 14.37
C TYR A 186 -0.75 -15.25 14.54
N GLU A 187 -0.10 -14.24 15.15
CA GLU A 187 1.36 -14.19 15.27
C GLU A 187 1.86 -14.19 16.74
N LYS A 188 0.98 -14.40 17.70
CA LYS A 188 1.32 -14.53 19.13
C LYS A 188 1.57 -15.97 19.55
#